data_9c96742fa5b55837f4f643fbd2c7ece0
#
_entry.id   9c96742fa5b55837f4f643fbd2c7ece0
#
_cell.length_a   1.000
_cell.length_b   1.000
_cell.length_c   1.000
_cell.angle_alpha   90.00
_cell.angle_beta   90.00
_cell.angle_gamma   90.00
#
_symmetry.space_group_name_H-M   'P 1'
#
loop_
_entity.id
_entity.type
_entity.pdbx_description
1 polymer ?
#
loop_
_entity_poly.entity_id
_entity_poly.type
_entity_poly.pdbx_seq_one_letter_code
_entity_poly.pdbx_strand_id
1 'polypeptide(L)'
;MSNDGERPTVVLVMFEWGLEYPLWDRSPGGIGPVDAETLGVSSKLAGQLREWSAEHDDLSTGPDHLEWRSHEAHLDWRRRGLHLAYALQDDVGFEIEVRYFEDGDERPVRERRGP
;
A
#
# COMPACT_ATOMS: atom_id res chain seq x y z
N MET A 1 -17.88 8.28 -22.53
CA MET A 1 -17.48 6.95 -22.19
C MET A 1 -17.20 6.81 -20.71
N SER A 2 -17.69 5.76 -20.14
CA SER A 2 -17.48 5.50 -18.73
C SER A 2 -16.07 4.98 -18.48
N ASN A 3 -15.49 5.39 -17.35
CA ASN A 3 -14.22 4.86 -16.90
C ASN A 3 -14.38 3.75 -15.87
N ASP A 4 -15.57 3.23 -15.75
CA ASP A 4 -15.87 2.24 -14.72
C ASP A 4 -15.01 1.01 -14.80
N GLY A 5 -14.64 0.59 -16.00
CA GLY A 5 -13.80 -0.55 -16.16
C GLY A 5 -12.32 -0.25 -16.06
N GLU A 6 -11.99 1.02 -15.97
CA GLU A 6 -10.58 1.40 -15.93
C GLU A 6 -10.07 1.37 -14.52
N ARG A 7 -9.17 0.45 -14.28
CA ARG A 7 -8.46 0.38 -13.01
C ARG A 7 -7.04 0.86 -13.25
N PRO A 8 -6.36 1.30 -12.20
CA PRO A 8 -4.94 1.62 -12.34
C PRO A 8 -4.18 0.41 -12.86
N THR A 9 -3.13 0.68 -13.62
CA THR A 9 -2.23 -0.39 -14.07
C THR A 9 -1.01 -0.50 -13.17
N VAL A 10 -0.72 0.55 -12.40
CA VAL A 10 0.36 0.55 -11.41
C VAL A 10 -0.18 1.15 -10.13
N VAL A 11 -0.04 0.44 -9.03
CA VAL A 11 -0.48 0.90 -7.71
C VAL A 11 0.70 0.87 -6.75
N LEU A 12 0.91 1.97 -6.05
CA LEU A 12 1.95 2.08 -5.04
C LEU A 12 1.31 1.99 -3.66
N VAL A 13 1.82 1.09 -2.82
CA VAL A 13 1.43 1.01 -1.41
C VAL A 13 2.35 1.95 -0.64
N MET A 14 1.79 3.05 -0.14
CA MET A 14 2.55 4.07 0.57
C MET A 14 1.66 4.73 1.61
N PHE A 15 2.16 4.80 2.84
CA PHE A 15 1.44 5.47 3.91
C PHE A 15 1.35 6.98 3.64
N GLU A 16 0.21 7.57 3.98
CA GLU A 16 0.03 9.02 3.98
C GLU A 16 -1.02 9.38 5.02
N TRP A 17 -0.76 10.42 5.80
CA TRP A 17 -1.73 10.87 6.80
C TRP A 17 -3.03 11.30 6.14
N GLY A 18 -4.13 10.97 6.80
CA GLY A 18 -5.44 11.40 6.34
C GLY A 18 -6.07 10.53 5.28
N LEU A 19 -5.38 9.52 4.80
CA LEU A 19 -5.95 8.60 3.82
C LEU A 19 -6.46 7.34 4.50
N GLU A 20 -7.63 6.89 4.08
CA GLU A 20 -8.19 5.64 4.57
C GLU A 20 -7.36 4.45 4.10
N TYR A 21 -6.96 4.45 2.84
CA TYR A 21 -6.16 3.38 2.27
C TYR A 21 -4.80 3.90 1.82
N PRO A 22 -3.72 3.15 2.09
CA PRO A 22 -2.38 3.56 1.67
C PRO A 22 -2.10 3.15 0.23
N LEU A 23 -2.99 3.53 -0.70
CA LEU A 23 -2.94 3.08 -2.09
C LEU A 23 -2.93 4.27 -3.03
N TRP A 24 -1.98 4.29 -3.95
CA TRP A 24 -1.80 5.40 -4.88
C TRP A 24 -1.78 4.91 -6.33
N ASP A 25 -2.41 5.68 -7.20
CA ASP A 25 -2.38 5.39 -8.63
C ASP A 25 -1.10 5.97 -9.22
N ARG A 26 -0.23 5.09 -9.68
CA ARG A 26 1.03 5.45 -10.34
C ARG A 26 1.02 5.07 -11.80
N SER A 27 -0.13 4.81 -12.36
CA SER A 27 -0.26 4.50 -13.78
C SER A 27 0.12 5.71 -14.62
N PRO A 28 0.51 5.53 -15.89
CA PRO A 28 0.70 6.67 -16.78
C PRO A 28 -0.58 7.50 -16.84
N GLY A 29 -0.47 8.77 -16.50
CA GLY A 29 -1.62 9.67 -16.45
C GLY A 29 -2.46 9.55 -15.19
N GLY A 30 -2.19 8.59 -14.33
CA GLY A 30 -2.92 8.44 -13.07
C GLY A 30 -2.35 9.34 -11.99
N ILE A 31 -3.22 9.87 -11.15
CA ILE A 31 -2.81 10.72 -10.05
C ILE A 31 -3.71 10.46 -8.84
N GLY A 32 -3.12 10.59 -7.66
CA GLY A 32 -3.86 10.59 -6.43
C GLY A 32 -4.11 9.21 -5.83
N PRO A 33 -4.80 9.19 -4.70
CA PRO A 33 -5.09 7.94 -4.01
C PRO A 33 -6.20 7.15 -4.69
N VAL A 34 -6.21 5.84 -4.43
CA VAL A 34 -7.28 4.97 -4.91
C VAL A 34 -7.87 4.21 -3.73
N ASP A 35 -9.13 3.83 -3.85
CA ASP A 35 -9.81 3.02 -2.84
C ASP A 35 -9.62 1.55 -3.13
N ALA A 36 -9.65 0.74 -2.06
CA ALA A 36 -9.54 -0.69 -2.21
C ALA A 36 -10.69 -1.25 -3.07
N GLU A 37 -11.87 -0.69 -2.93
CA GLU A 37 -13.03 -1.13 -3.71
C GLU A 37 -12.80 -0.99 -5.22
N THR A 38 -12.14 0.10 -5.61
CA THR A 38 -11.83 0.34 -7.03
C THR A 38 -10.95 -0.78 -7.60
N LEU A 39 -10.10 -1.36 -6.76
CA LEU A 39 -9.19 -2.42 -7.18
C LEU A 39 -9.82 -3.81 -7.09
N GLY A 40 -10.97 -3.92 -6.44
CA GLY A 40 -11.63 -5.20 -6.29
C GLY A 40 -10.98 -6.13 -5.29
N VAL A 41 -10.27 -5.59 -4.31
CA VAL A 41 -9.64 -6.42 -3.29
C VAL A 41 -10.67 -6.96 -2.31
N SER A 42 -10.33 -8.06 -1.64
CA SER A 42 -11.19 -8.65 -0.64
C SER A 42 -11.42 -7.70 0.53
N SER A 43 -12.56 -7.85 1.20
CA SER A 43 -12.87 -7.06 2.39
C SER A 43 -11.84 -7.26 3.49
N LYS A 44 -11.34 -8.50 3.61
CA LYS A 44 -10.33 -8.81 4.61
C LYS A 44 -9.05 -8.04 4.34
N LEU A 45 -8.57 -8.05 3.10
CA LEU A 45 -7.35 -7.33 2.77
C LEU A 45 -7.53 -5.83 2.88
N ALA A 46 -8.68 -5.31 2.45
CA ALA A 46 -8.98 -3.89 2.57
C ALA A 46 -8.90 -3.46 4.04
N GLY A 47 -9.47 -4.26 4.94
CA GLY A 47 -9.40 -3.98 6.37
C GLY A 47 -7.97 -4.01 6.90
N GLN A 48 -7.18 -4.98 6.45
CA GLN A 48 -5.78 -5.09 6.87
C GLN A 48 -4.96 -3.89 6.41
N LEU A 49 -5.20 -3.40 5.20
CA LEU A 49 -4.51 -2.22 4.69
C LEU A 49 -4.85 -0.98 5.51
N ARG A 50 -6.15 -0.81 5.85
CA ARG A 50 -6.56 0.32 6.68
C ARG A 50 -5.93 0.25 8.06
N GLU A 51 -5.91 -0.94 8.68
CA GLU A 51 -5.33 -1.11 10.00
C GLU A 51 -3.84 -0.83 9.99
N TRP A 52 -3.15 -1.30 8.98
CA TRP A 52 -1.72 -1.06 8.84
C TRP A 52 -1.41 0.44 8.74
N SER A 53 -2.22 1.15 7.96
CA SER A 53 -2.07 2.59 7.82
C SER A 53 -2.33 3.31 9.15
N ALA A 54 -3.37 2.90 9.87
CA ALA A 54 -3.72 3.50 11.15
C ALA A 54 -2.67 3.24 12.23
N GLU A 55 -1.99 2.10 12.19
CA GLU A 55 -0.95 1.78 13.15
C GLU A 55 0.22 2.74 13.12
N HIS A 56 0.42 3.43 12.01
CA HIS A 56 1.52 4.39 11.93
C HIS A 56 1.43 5.42 13.05
N ASP A 57 0.24 5.93 13.34
CA ASP A 57 0.07 6.91 14.41
C ASP A 57 0.34 6.31 15.79
N ASP A 58 -0.01 5.04 15.97
CA ASP A 58 0.21 4.37 17.25
C ASP A 58 1.69 4.06 17.49
N LEU A 59 2.41 3.76 16.43
CA LEU A 59 3.80 3.32 16.52
C LEU A 59 4.80 4.47 16.41
N SER A 60 4.36 5.59 15.86
CA SER A 60 5.22 6.77 15.75
C SER A 60 4.96 7.71 16.92
N THR A 61 5.98 8.48 17.29
CA THR A 61 5.92 9.37 18.42
C THR A 61 6.49 10.74 18.06
N GLY A 62 6.46 11.66 19.01
CA GLY A 62 6.97 13.01 18.82
C GLY A 62 5.88 13.95 18.32
N PRO A 63 6.15 15.26 18.35
CA PRO A 63 5.14 16.26 17.98
C PRO A 63 4.57 16.11 16.57
N ASP A 64 5.40 15.60 15.65
CA ASP A 64 5.00 15.47 14.26
C ASP A 64 4.84 14.01 13.85
N HIS A 65 4.85 13.09 14.80
CA HIS A 65 4.77 11.65 14.52
C HIS A 65 5.85 11.18 13.55
N LEU A 66 7.03 11.78 13.65
CA LEU A 66 8.15 11.45 12.78
C LEU A 66 9.14 10.47 13.42
N GLU A 67 8.96 10.18 14.71
CA GLU A 67 9.84 9.26 15.43
C GLU A 67 9.07 7.99 15.77
N TRP A 68 9.74 6.86 15.61
CA TRP A 68 9.15 5.57 15.94
C TRP A 68 9.41 5.22 17.39
N ARG A 69 8.46 4.52 18.02
CA ARG A 69 8.63 4.06 19.41
C ARG A 69 9.91 3.29 19.57
N SER A 70 10.24 2.47 18.59
CA SER A 70 11.49 1.74 18.58
C SER A 70 11.85 1.41 17.15
N HIS A 71 13.13 1.13 16.95
CA HIS A 71 13.62 0.70 15.64
C HIS A 71 12.95 -0.62 15.22
N GLU A 72 12.75 -1.51 16.19
CA GLU A 72 12.10 -2.80 15.92
C GLU A 72 10.65 -2.63 15.49
N ALA A 73 9.93 -1.71 16.12
CA ALA A 73 8.54 -1.44 15.74
C ALA A 73 8.47 -0.92 14.31
N HIS A 74 9.40 -0.06 13.93
CA HIS A 74 9.46 0.46 12.58
C HIS A 74 9.73 -0.65 11.55
N LEU A 75 10.72 -1.50 11.84
CA LEU A 75 11.07 -2.60 10.93
C LEU A 75 9.92 -3.58 10.80
N ASP A 76 9.24 -3.88 11.89
CA ASP A 76 8.10 -4.79 11.86
C ASP A 76 6.96 -4.21 11.04
N TRP A 77 6.66 -2.93 11.22
CA TRP A 77 5.61 -2.25 10.46
C TRP A 77 5.93 -2.30 8.96
N ARG A 78 7.18 -2.01 8.59
CA ARG A 78 7.62 -2.06 7.20
C ARG A 78 7.49 -3.47 6.62
N ARG A 79 7.87 -4.48 7.38
CA ARG A 79 7.79 -5.87 6.92
C ARG A 79 6.34 -6.29 6.70
N ARG A 80 5.45 -5.91 7.60
CA ARG A 80 4.04 -6.23 7.45
C ARG A 80 3.43 -5.52 6.25
N GLY A 81 3.84 -4.28 6.00
CA GLY A 81 3.39 -3.57 4.80
C GLY A 81 3.81 -4.25 3.52
N LEU A 82 5.03 -4.77 3.48
CA LEU A 82 5.50 -5.51 2.30
C LEU A 82 4.66 -6.77 2.08
N HIS A 83 4.34 -7.49 3.15
CA HIS A 83 3.49 -8.67 3.04
C HIS A 83 2.10 -8.31 2.54
N LEU A 84 1.57 -7.17 2.97
CA LEU A 84 0.28 -6.69 2.46
C LEU A 84 0.37 -6.34 0.98
N ALA A 85 1.50 -5.78 0.55
CA ALA A 85 1.70 -5.49 -0.86
C ALA A 85 1.72 -6.77 -1.70
N TYR A 86 2.34 -7.82 -1.19
CA TYR A 86 2.30 -9.12 -1.87
C TYR A 86 0.87 -9.66 -1.94
N ALA A 87 0.13 -9.57 -0.84
CA ALA A 87 -1.25 -10.03 -0.81
C ALA A 87 -2.10 -9.21 -1.79
N LEU A 88 -1.85 -7.92 -1.87
CA LEU A 88 -2.55 -7.05 -2.81
C LEU A 88 -2.28 -7.50 -4.25
N GLN A 89 -1.02 -7.78 -4.58
CA GLN A 89 -0.68 -8.24 -5.91
C GLN A 89 -1.42 -9.53 -6.26
N ASP A 90 -1.54 -10.44 -5.30
CA ASP A 90 -2.26 -11.68 -5.53
C ASP A 90 -3.76 -11.44 -5.76
N ASP A 91 -4.32 -10.47 -5.03
CA ASP A 91 -5.75 -10.17 -5.13
C ASP A 91 -6.12 -9.47 -6.43
N VAL A 92 -5.28 -8.53 -6.87
CA VAL A 92 -5.63 -7.72 -8.06
C VAL A 92 -5.27 -8.41 -9.37
N GLY A 93 -4.47 -9.45 -9.31
CA GLY A 93 -4.09 -10.17 -10.50
C GLY A 93 -2.90 -9.54 -11.23
N PHE A 94 -2.51 -10.18 -12.30
CA PHE A 94 -1.28 -9.83 -13.01
C PHE A 94 -1.40 -8.52 -13.80
N GLU A 95 -2.61 -8.08 -14.07
CA GLU A 95 -2.82 -6.89 -14.89
C GLU A 95 -2.46 -5.59 -14.17
N ILE A 96 -2.40 -5.61 -12.84
CA ILE A 96 -2.03 -4.45 -12.06
C ILE A 96 -0.68 -4.72 -11.43
N GLU A 97 0.27 -3.81 -11.67
CA GLU A 97 1.59 -3.91 -11.07
C GLU A 97 1.56 -3.24 -9.70
N VAL A 98 1.92 -3.95 -8.65
CA VAL A 98 1.94 -3.39 -7.30
C VAL A 98 3.38 -3.10 -6.89
N ARG A 99 3.58 -1.93 -6.28
CA ARG A 99 4.88 -1.51 -5.76
C ARG A 99 4.73 -1.12 -4.30
N TYR A 100 5.82 -1.15 -3.57
CA TYR A 100 5.84 -0.81 -2.15
C TYR A 100 6.88 0.28 -1.88
N PHE A 101 6.49 1.31 -1.14
CA PHE A 101 7.32 2.49 -0.95
C PHE A 101 8.21 2.43 0.30
N GLU A 102 7.70 1.85 1.40
CA GLU A 102 8.26 2.11 2.73
C GLU A 102 9.67 1.55 2.97
N ASP A 103 10.10 0.60 2.17
CA ASP A 103 11.45 0.04 2.31
C ASP A 103 12.42 0.55 1.26
N GLY A 104 12.00 1.51 0.45
CA GLY A 104 12.88 2.13 -0.54
C GLY A 104 13.08 1.34 -1.83
N ASP A 105 12.55 0.13 -1.91
CA ASP A 105 12.69 -0.70 -3.10
C ASP A 105 11.38 -0.70 -3.88
N GLU A 106 11.29 0.16 -4.89
CA GLU A 106 10.05 0.36 -5.63
C GLU A 106 9.92 -0.52 -6.87
N ARG A 107 10.68 -1.60 -6.95
CA ARG A 107 10.45 -2.57 -8.01
C ARG A 107 9.09 -3.21 -7.83
N PRO A 108 8.45 -3.68 -8.92
CA PRO A 108 7.19 -4.42 -8.77
C PRO A 108 7.36 -5.55 -7.76
N VAL A 109 6.43 -5.65 -6.82
CA VAL A 109 6.58 -6.65 -5.74
C VAL A 109 6.58 -8.07 -6.29
N ARG A 110 5.90 -8.30 -7.42
CA ARG A 110 5.91 -9.63 -8.05
C ARG A 110 7.30 -10.04 -8.53
N GLU A 111 8.18 -9.05 -8.79
CA GLU A 111 9.56 -9.34 -9.17
C GLU A 111 10.46 -9.50 -7.96
N ARG A 112 10.03 -9.00 -6.81
CA ARG A 112 10.82 -9.05 -5.58
C ARG A 112 10.69 -10.38 -4.84
N ARG A 113 9.62 -11.12 -5.12
CA ARG A 113 9.38 -12.40 -4.43
C ARG A 113 10.43 -13.45 -4.74
N GLY A 114 11.03 -13.34 -5.93
CA GLY A 114 11.96 -14.33 -6.40
C GLY A 114 11.24 -15.56 -6.91
N PRO A 115 11.99 -16.53 -7.35
CA PRO A 115 11.40 -17.77 -7.87
C PRO A 115 10.77 -18.60 -6.78
#